data_5255f99ebfe4c5def1dfcdf6a27192f3
#
_entry.id   5255f99ebfe4c5def1dfcdf6a27192f3
#
_cell.length_a   1.000
_cell.length_b   1.000
_cell.length_c   1.000
_cell.angle_alpha   90.00
_cell.angle_beta   90.00
_cell.angle_gamma   90.00
#
_symmetry.space_group_name_H-M   'P 1'
#
loop_
_entity.id
_entity.type
_entity.pdbx_description
1 polymer ?
#
loop_
_entity_poly.entity_id
_entity_poly.type
_entity_poly.pdbx_seq_one_letter_code
_entity_poly.pdbx_strand_id
1 'polypeptide(L)'
;MDWPELKATVKLDSSGTVLVGVNENKYDITDIVIPEGVEEIADSALHHCYHLKSVSLPLGLRKIGKCAFMECCYLENIVIPNELEEVGDLAFHGCELKKIVLPEGLVSLGNEVFLNSGLQNITIPSTIRKIGENAIYSFNNVETHIHIIDFSCVDGLENLYIPNTTIYVPAGVSKIYKQHPLFSKLTIIEEMLYIK
;
A
#
# COMPACT_ATOMS: atom_id res chain seq x y z
N MET A 1 11.36 19.40 19.12
CA MET A 1 11.15 20.33 17.99
C MET A 1 9.67 20.61 17.95
N ASP A 2 9.27 21.81 18.29
CA ASP A 2 7.89 22.22 18.08
C ASP A 2 7.69 22.38 16.58
N TRP A 3 6.69 21.67 16.04
CA TRP A 3 6.34 21.69 14.63
C TRP A 3 5.08 22.56 14.38
N PRO A 4 5.09 23.87 14.70
CA PRO A 4 3.91 24.71 14.52
C PRO A 4 3.58 24.94 13.04
N GLU A 5 4.57 24.88 12.15
CA GLU A 5 4.36 25.16 10.73
C GLU A 5 3.75 23.99 9.96
N LEU A 6 4.05 22.73 10.33
CA LEU A 6 3.54 21.55 9.64
C LEU A 6 2.05 21.26 9.91
N LYS A 7 1.53 21.67 11.07
CA LYS A 7 0.09 21.58 11.36
C LYS A 7 -0.77 22.51 10.49
N ALA A 8 -0.17 23.55 9.92
CA ALA A 8 -0.87 24.46 9.02
C ALA A 8 -1.12 23.86 7.63
N THR A 9 -0.35 22.85 7.22
CA THR A 9 -0.44 22.22 5.88
C THR A 9 -1.53 21.15 5.80
N VAL A 10 -1.85 20.46 6.90
CA VAL A 10 -2.86 19.40 6.94
C VAL A 10 -4.18 19.91 7.49
N LYS A 11 -5.28 19.41 6.93
CA LYS A 11 -6.65 19.67 7.38
C LYS A 11 -7.22 18.41 7.99
N LEU A 12 -7.56 18.48 9.27
CA LEU A 12 -8.20 17.39 10.00
C LEU A 12 -9.70 17.64 10.14
N ASP A 13 -10.45 16.58 10.37
CA ASP A 13 -11.85 16.65 10.75
C ASP A 13 -12.04 17.23 12.17
N SER A 14 -13.27 17.31 12.67
CA SER A 14 -13.56 17.85 13.98
C SER A 14 -13.06 17.00 15.16
N SER A 15 -12.83 15.69 14.94
CA SER A 15 -12.26 14.80 15.95
C SER A 15 -10.74 14.94 16.07
N GLY A 16 -10.09 15.40 15.01
CA GLY A 16 -8.63 15.44 14.89
C GLY A 16 -7.99 14.11 14.55
N THR A 17 -8.81 13.07 14.25
CA THR A 17 -8.32 11.71 13.95
C THR A 17 -8.38 11.35 12.47
N VAL A 18 -9.02 12.19 11.64
CA VAL A 18 -9.15 11.96 10.20
C VAL A 18 -8.47 13.09 9.42
N LEU A 19 -7.52 12.74 8.56
CA LEU A 19 -6.97 13.67 7.58
C LEU A 19 -7.96 13.83 6.43
N VAL A 20 -8.51 15.04 6.25
CA VAL A 20 -9.50 15.34 5.20
C VAL A 20 -8.93 16.14 4.03
N GLY A 21 -7.68 16.56 4.12
CA GLY A 21 -6.99 17.28 3.04
C GLY A 21 -5.85 18.15 3.52
N VAL A 22 -5.52 19.15 2.72
CA VAL A 22 -4.48 20.14 2.99
C VAL A 22 -5.08 21.54 2.96
N ASN A 23 -4.47 22.48 3.70
CA ASN A 23 -4.96 23.86 3.78
C ASN A 23 -4.45 24.76 2.66
N GLU A 24 -3.36 24.37 2.01
CA GLU A 24 -2.65 25.12 0.99
C GLU A 24 -2.93 24.60 -0.41
N ASN A 25 -2.36 25.28 -1.40
CA ASN A 25 -2.41 24.80 -2.76
C ASN A 25 -1.67 23.45 -2.89
N LYS A 26 -2.42 22.38 -3.09
CA LYS A 26 -1.89 21.01 -3.18
C LYS A 26 -0.86 20.79 -4.28
N TYR A 27 -0.80 21.68 -5.27
CA TYR A 27 0.18 21.60 -6.35
C TYR A 27 1.59 22.06 -5.93
N ASP A 28 1.72 22.79 -4.83
CA ASP A 28 3.01 23.32 -4.34
C ASP A 28 3.61 22.44 -3.23
N ILE A 29 2.85 21.42 -2.75
CA ILE A 29 3.25 20.59 -1.61
C ILE A 29 4.24 19.54 -2.08
N THR A 30 5.42 19.51 -1.45
CA THR A 30 6.46 18.48 -1.71
C THR A 30 6.60 17.47 -0.58
N ASP A 31 6.29 17.88 0.64
CA ASP A 31 6.50 17.07 1.85
C ASP A 31 5.35 17.26 2.83
N ILE A 32 4.86 16.16 3.39
CA ILE A 32 3.78 16.17 4.39
C ILE A 32 4.20 15.31 5.59
N VAL A 33 3.96 15.84 6.79
CA VAL A 33 3.97 15.05 8.02
C VAL A 33 2.55 15.01 8.56
N ILE A 34 1.95 13.80 8.58
CA ILE A 34 0.63 13.59 9.16
C ILE A 34 0.83 13.43 10.67
N PRO A 35 0.13 14.23 11.52
CA PRO A 35 0.33 14.21 12.96
C PRO A 35 0.00 12.87 13.60
N GLU A 36 0.68 12.54 14.69
CA GLU A 36 0.31 11.42 15.54
C GLU A 36 -1.13 11.60 16.08
N GLY A 37 -1.86 10.50 16.23
CA GLY A 37 -3.26 10.50 16.61
C GLY A 37 -4.23 10.50 15.41
N VAL A 38 -3.72 10.68 14.18
CA VAL A 38 -4.54 10.44 12.97
C VAL A 38 -4.62 8.94 12.71
N GLU A 39 -5.85 8.44 12.63
CA GLU A 39 -6.15 7.01 12.43
C GLU A 39 -6.65 6.72 11.00
N GLU A 40 -7.15 7.74 10.28
CA GLU A 40 -7.66 7.60 8.92
C GLU A 40 -7.19 8.76 8.02
N ILE A 41 -6.83 8.41 6.78
CA ILE A 41 -6.73 9.36 5.66
C ILE A 41 -8.01 9.20 4.86
N ALA A 42 -8.81 10.26 4.81
CA ALA A 42 -10.11 10.25 4.13
C ALA A 42 -9.98 10.05 2.62
N ASP A 43 -11.10 9.74 1.98
CA ASP A 43 -11.19 9.62 0.53
C ASP A 43 -10.72 10.91 -0.15
N SER A 44 -9.84 10.77 -1.12
CA SER A 44 -9.26 11.85 -1.93
C SER A 44 -8.51 12.94 -1.16
N ALA A 45 -8.12 12.72 0.11
CA ALA A 45 -7.54 13.74 0.97
C ALA A 45 -6.29 14.40 0.37
N LEU A 46 -5.41 13.63 -0.27
CA LEU A 46 -4.19 14.11 -0.92
C LEU A 46 -4.18 13.87 -2.45
N HIS A 47 -5.37 13.65 -3.01
CA HIS A 47 -5.55 13.44 -4.45
C HIS A 47 -4.99 14.61 -5.28
N HIS A 48 -4.19 14.30 -6.32
CA HIS A 48 -3.54 15.28 -7.18
C HIS A 48 -2.52 16.20 -6.49
N CYS A 49 -1.91 15.77 -5.36
CA CYS A 49 -0.70 16.40 -4.85
C CYS A 49 0.48 16.01 -5.75
N TYR A 50 0.49 16.50 -7.00
CA TYR A 50 1.40 16.04 -8.05
C TYR A 50 2.87 16.09 -7.66
N HIS A 51 3.30 17.13 -6.92
CA HIS A 51 4.69 17.34 -6.53
C HIS A 51 5.07 16.71 -5.18
N LEU A 52 4.15 15.99 -4.54
CA LEU A 52 4.41 15.32 -3.27
C LEU A 52 5.47 14.23 -3.42
N LYS A 53 6.61 14.40 -2.72
CA LYS A 53 7.77 13.50 -2.77
C LYS A 53 7.88 12.62 -1.53
N SER A 54 7.48 13.15 -0.39
CA SER A 54 7.57 12.44 0.87
C SER A 54 6.34 12.63 1.75
N VAL A 55 5.96 11.54 2.41
CA VAL A 55 4.88 11.52 3.41
C VAL A 55 5.35 10.74 4.62
N SER A 56 5.24 11.37 5.80
CA SER A 56 5.38 10.66 7.07
C SER A 56 4.00 10.31 7.60
N LEU A 57 3.73 9.02 7.71
CA LEU A 57 2.48 8.47 8.24
C LEU A 57 2.59 8.27 9.75
N PRO A 58 1.52 8.53 10.54
CA PRO A 58 1.51 8.28 11.97
C PRO A 58 1.45 6.78 12.26
N LEU A 59 2.02 6.35 13.38
CA LEU A 59 2.08 4.92 13.73
C LEU A 59 0.69 4.31 13.92
N GLY A 60 -0.29 5.06 14.44
CA GLY A 60 -1.66 4.59 14.68
C GLY A 60 -2.58 4.61 13.47
N LEU A 61 -2.07 4.85 12.25
CA LEU A 61 -2.90 4.89 11.04
C LEU A 61 -3.49 3.50 10.73
N ARG A 62 -4.82 3.40 10.64
CA ARG A 62 -5.55 2.17 10.37
C ARG A 62 -6.12 2.10 8.97
N LYS A 63 -6.44 3.27 8.38
CA LYS A 63 -7.11 3.30 7.07
C LYS A 63 -6.55 4.37 6.15
N ILE A 64 -6.35 3.98 4.90
CA ILE A 64 -6.11 4.89 3.78
C ILE A 64 -7.33 4.80 2.85
N GLY A 65 -8.04 5.90 2.69
CA GLY A 65 -9.29 6.00 1.93
C GLY A 65 -9.12 5.87 0.42
N LYS A 66 -10.24 5.82 -0.28
CA LYS A 66 -10.31 5.76 -1.75
C LYS A 66 -9.63 6.98 -2.38
N CYS A 67 -8.79 6.76 -3.40
CA CYS A 67 -8.06 7.81 -4.12
C CYS A 67 -7.19 8.71 -3.21
N ALA A 68 -6.84 8.29 -1.99
CA ALA A 68 -6.21 9.17 -1.00
C ALA A 68 -4.92 9.82 -1.49
N PHE A 69 -4.07 9.09 -2.23
CA PHE A 69 -2.83 9.56 -2.86
C PHE A 69 -2.86 9.44 -4.40
N MET A 70 -4.07 9.33 -4.99
CA MET A 70 -4.17 9.18 -6.43
C MET A 70 -3.50 10.33 -7.16
N GLU A 71 -2.67 10.02 -8.19
CA GLU A 71 -1.91 11.00 -8.97
C GLU A 71 -0.90 11.83 -8.15
N CYS A 72 -0.34 11.26 -7.08
CA CYS A 72 0.86 11.81 -6.43
C CYS A 72 2.11 11.36 -7.22
N CYS A 73 2.29 11.93 -8.41
CA CYS A 73 3.22 11.43 -9.43
C CYS A 73 4.71 11.43 -9.03
N TYR A 74 5.11 12.17 -8.00
CA TYR A 74 6.49 12.21 -7.51
C TYR A 74 6.69 11.42 -6.21
N LEU A 75 5.65 10.73 -5.72
CA LEU A 75 5.76 9.90 -4.51
C LEU A 75 6.41 8.57 -4.87
N GLU A 76 7.73 8.47 -4.63
CA GLU A 76 8.52 7.28 -4.95
C GLU A 76 8.62 6.28 -3.80
N ASN A 77 8.50 6.74 -2.55
CA ASN A 77 8.64 5.93 -1.36
C ASN A 77 7.65 6.34 -0.29
N ILE A 78 7.09 5.36 0.38
CA ILE A 78 6.24 5.54 1.55
C ILE A 78 6.46 4.37 2.51
N VAL A 79 6.57 4.68 3.80
CA VAL A 79 6.64 3.66 4.85
C VAL A 79 5.25 3.48 5.43
N ILE A 80 4.71 2.29 5.26
CA ILE A 80 3.38 1.95 5.77
C ILE A 80 3.49 1.48 7.22
N PRO A 81 2.72 2.06 8.16
CA PRO A 81 2.74 1.66 9.56
C PRO A 81 2.09 0.28 9.78
N ASN A 82 2.50 -0.41 10.85
CA ASN A 82 2.09 -1.79 11.11
C ASN A 82 0.60 -1.94 11.44
N GLU A 83 -0.01 -0.90 11.96
CA GLU A 83 -1.41 -0.86 12.36
C GLU A 83 -2.38 -0.66 11.19
N LEU A 84 -1.88 -0.46 9.95
CA LEU A 84 -2.74 -0.27 8.79
C LEU A 84 -3.53 -1.56 8.48
N GLU A 85 -4.85 -1.45 8.44
CA GLU A 85 -5.79 -2.54 8.23
C GLU A 85 -6.44 -2.51 6.84
N GLU A 86 -6.63 -1.30 6.26
CA GLU A 86 -7.37 -1.11 5.02
C GLU A 86 -6.71 -0.08 4.10
N VAL A 87 -6.63 -0.43 2.80
CA VAL A 87 -6.28 0.49 1.71
C VAL A 87 -7.42 0.50 0.70
N GLY A 88 -8.02 1.65 0.47
CA GLY A 88 -9.16 1.84 -0.43
C GLY A 88 -8.80 1.80 -1.92
N ASP A 89 -9.84 1.77 -2.76
CA ASP A 89 -9.69 1.75 -4.22
C ASP A 89 -8.83 2.91 -4.73
N LEU A 90 -7.97 2.66 -5.72
CA LEU A 90 -7.16 3.69 -6.38
C LEU A 90 -6.25 4.49 -5.45
N ALA A 91 -6.01 4.02 -4.21
CA ALA A 91 -5.35 4.84 -3.19
C ALA A 91 -3.97 5.35 -3.61
N PHE A 92 -3.19 4.57 -4.36
CA PHE A 92 -1.87 4.92 -4.88
C PHE A 92 -1.78 4.85 -6.42
N HIS A 93 -2.94 4.94 -7.09
CA HIS A 93 -2.99 4.96 -8.55
C HIS A 93 -2.19 6.14 -9.11
N GLY A 94 -1.33 5.88 -10.09
CA GLY A 94 -0.53 6.93 -10.73
C GLY A 94 0.59 7.51 -9.86
N CYS A 95 0.98 6.85 -8.78
CA CYS A 95 2.18 7.18 -8.01
C CYS A 95 3.43 6.55 -8.65
N GLU A 96 4.63 7.06 -8.35
CA GLU A 96 5.92 6.48 -8.80
C GLU A 96 6.55 5.57 -7.74
N LEU A 97 5.72 4.87 -6.95
CA LEU A 97 6.19 3.97 -5.88
C LEU A 97 7.00 2.82 -6.47
N LYS A 98 8.29 2.73 -6.09
CA LYS A 98 9.20 1.67 -6.58
C LYS A 98 9.12 0.40 -5.74
N LYS A 99 8.96 0.55 -4.45
CA LYS A 99 8.88 -0.55 -3.50
C LYS A 99 7.81 -0.28 -2.45
N ILE A 100 7.05 -1.30 -2.12
CA ILE A 100 6.12 -1.24 -0.99
C ILE A 100 6.16 -2.55 -0.19
N VAL A 101 6.17 -2.42 1.12
CA VAL A 101 5.99 -3.53 2.06
C VAL A 101 4.65 -3.30 2.75
N LEU A 102 3.68 -4.14 2.43
CA LEU A 102 2.38 -4.12 3.09
C LEU A 102 2.52 -4.80 4.46
N PRO A 103 2.03 -4.16 5.54
CA PRO A 103 2.26 -4.64 6.90
C PRO A 103 1.41 -5.87 7.23
N GLU A 104 1.86 -6.66 8.22
CA GLU A 104 1.10 -7.83 8.73
C GLU A 104 -0.21 -7.44 9.44
N GLY A 105 -0.52 -6.17 9.62
CA GLY A 105 -1.84 -5.67 10.03
C GLY A 105 -2.87 -5.60 8.91
N LEU A 106 -2.42 -5.57 7.63
CA LEU A 106 -3.31 -5.31 6.51
C LEU A 106 -4.25 -6.49 6.22
N VAL A 107 -5.54 -6.19 6.16
CA VAL A 107 -6.62 -7.15 5.91
C VAL A 107 -7.24 -6.98 4.54
N SER A 108 -7.36 -5.74 4.05
CA SER A 108 -8.07 -5.42 2.82
C SER A 108 -7.28 -4.48 1.91
N LEU A 109 -7.19 -4.85 0.63
CA LEU A 109 -6.65 -4.06 -0.46
C LEU A 109 -7.75 -3.84 -1.50
N GLY A 110 -8.04 -2.59 -1.82
CA GLY A 110 -9.08 -2.18 -2.76
C GLY A 110 -8.75 -2.46 -4.23
N ASN A 111 -9.62 -2.01 -5.13
CA ASN A 111 -9.40 -2.14 -6.58
C ASN A 111 -8.36 -1.14 -7.06
N GLU A 112 -7.52 -1.55 -8.02
CA GLU A 112 -6.59 -0.67 -8.76
C GLU A 112 -5.66 0.17 -7.87
N VAL A 113 -5.34 -0.34 -6.66
CA VAL A 113 -4.58 0.43 -5.66
C VAL A 113 -3.24 0.91 -6.21
N PHE A 114 -2.51 0.03 -6.90
CA PHE A 114 -1.18 0.35 -7.47
C PHE A 114 -1.19 0.38 -9.01
N LEU A 115 -2.35 0.53 -9.64
CA LEU A 115 -2.44 0.65 -11.09
C LEU A 115 -1.69 1.90 -11.57
N ASN A 116 -0.88 1.76 -12.62
CA ASN A 116 0.00 2.82 -13.13
C ASN A 116 1.00 3.37 -12.09
N SER A 117 1.26 2.63 -11.03
CA SER A 117 2.40 2.94 -10.14
C SER A 117 3.70 2.44 -10.76
N GLY A 118 4.81 3.07 -10.43
CA GLY A 118 6.15 2.64 -10.86
C GLY A 118 6.67 1.37 -10.18
N LEU A 119 5.79 0.55 -9.62
CA LEU A 119 6.10 -0.53 -8.70
C LEU A 119 7.02 -1.59 -9.32
N GLN A 120 8.10 -1.91 -8.59
CA GLN A 120 9.10 -2.91 -8.95
C GLN A 120 9.18 -4.05 -7.92
N ASN A 121 8.78 -3.77 -6.68
CA ASN A 121 8.83 -4.74 -5.60
C ASN A 121 7.64 -4.56 -4.65
N ILE A 122 6.95 -5.66 -4.33
CA ILE A 122 5.85 -5.68 -3.39
C ILE A 122 5.93 -6.88 -2.45
N THR A 123 5.61 -6.67 -1.18
CA THR A 123 5.41 -7.75 -0.21
C THR A 123 3.94 -7.78 0.21
N ILE A 124 3.29 -8.94 0.06
CA ILE A 124 1.89 -9.18 0.42
C ILE A 124 1.87 -9.98 1.74
N PRO A 125 1.23 -9.46 2.80
CA PRO A 125 1.27 -10.07 4.12
C PRO A 125 0.41 -11.32 4.26
N SER A 126 0.67 -12.11 5.29
CA SER A 126 -0.10 -13.32 5.61
C SER A 126 -1.54 -13.03 6.11
N THR A 127 -1.76 -11.82 6.59
CA THR A 127 -3.05 -11.38 7.16
C THR A 127 -4.08 -10.95 6.13
N ILE A 128 -3.68 -10.78 4.86
CA ILE A 128 -4.60 -10.33 3.81
C ILE A 128 -5.81 -11.27 3.68
N ARG A 129 -7.00 -10.71 3.54
CA ARG A 129 -8.27 -11.43 3.39
C ARG A 129 -9.06 -11.00 2.15
N LYS A 130 -8.76 -9.80 1.63
CA LYS A 130 -9.42 -9.29 0.45
C LYS A 130 -8.45 -8.57 -0.47
N ILE A 131 -8.50 -8.91 -1.76
CA ILE A 131 -7.70 -8.28 -2.82
C ILE A 131 -8.66 -7.86 -3.94
N GLY A 132 -8.72 -6.56 -4.18
CA GLY A 132 -9.56 -5.98 -5.23
C GLY A 132 -9.03 -6.24 -6.64
N GLU A 133 -9.85 -5.98 -7.65
CA GLU A 133 -9.50 -6.13 -9.05
C GLU A 133 -8.32 -5.22 -9.41
N ASN A 134 -7.33 -5.76 -10.15
CA ASN A 134 -6.14 -5.05 -10.60
C ASN A 134 -5.36 -4.32 -9.48
N ALA A 135 -5.52 -4.76 -8.21
CA ALA A 135 -4.91 -4.07 -7.06
C ALA A 135 -3.40 -3.90 -7.21
N ILE A 136 -2.73 -4.88 -7.82
CA ILE A 136 -1.26 -4.94 -7.99
C ILE A 136 -0.89 -4.97 -9.49
N TYR A 137 -1.77 -4.47 -10.35
CA TYR A 137 -1.47 -4.43 -11.78
C TYR A 137 -0.37 -3.41 -12.10
N SER A 138 0.72 -3.88 -12.67
CA SER A 138 1.83 -3.05 -13.15
C SER A 138 2.27 -3.50 -14.53
N PHE A 139 2.64 -2.56 -15.39
CA PHE A 139 3.25 -2.86 -16.70
C PHE A 139 4.71 -3.28 -16.57
N ASN A 140 5.31 -3.09 -15.41
CA ASN A 140 6.69 -3.49 -15.11
C ASN A 140 6.76 -4.91 -14.57
N ASN A 141 7.94 -5.51 -14.66
CA ASN A 141 8.22 -6.76 -13.97
C ASN A 141 8.34 -6.49 -12.47
N VAL A 142 7.32 -6.88 -11.69
CA VAL A 142 7.29 -6.66 -10.24
C VAL A 142 7.83 -7.90 -9.54
N GLU A 143 8.85 -7.70 -8.70
CA GLU A 143 9.30 -8.73 -7.77
C GLU A 143 8.27 -8.89 -6.66
N THR A 144 7.60 -10.05 -6.64
CA THR A 144 6.44 -10.26 -5.77
C THR A 144 6.78 -11.25 -4.65
N HIS A 145 6.71 -10.78 -3.41
CA HIS A 145 6.85 -11.59 -2.19
C HIS A 145 5.46 -11.86 -1.62
N ILE A 146 5.08 -13.12 -1.46
CA ILE A 146 3.75 -13.51 -1.01
C ILE A 146 3.87 -14.33 0.27
N HIS A 147 3.33 -13.82 1.37
CA HIS A 147 3.36 -14.47 2.69
C HIS A 147 2.06 -15.22 3.05
N ILE A 148 1.11 -15.31 2.13
CA ILE A 148 -0.16 -16.02 2.36
C ILE A 148 0.13 -17.51 2.52
N ILE A 149 -0.33 -18.10 3.62
CA ILE A 149 -0.21 -19.53 3.89
C ILE A 149 -1.54 -20.30 3.80
N ASP A 150 -2.66 -19.62 3.92
CA ASP A 150 -3.99 -20.18 3.75
C ASP A 150 -4.76 -19.40 2.68
N PHE A 151 -4.83 -19.94 1.48
CA PHE A 151 -5.50 -19.32 0.35
C PHE A 151 -7.03 -19.35 0.46
N SER A 152 -7.59 -20.26 1.28
CA SER A 152 -9.03 -20.44 1.40
C SER A 152 -9.75 -19.26 2.07
N CYS A 153 -8.99 -18.43 2.77
CA CYS A 153 -9.51 -17.26 3.49
C CYS A 153 -9.29 -15.92 2.76
N VAL A 154 -8.78 -15.95 1.51
CA VAL A 154 -8.52 -14.74 0.73
C VAL A 154 -9.53 -14.61 -0.41
N ASP A 155 -10.38 -13.59 -0.32
CA ASP A 155 -11.30 -13.18 -1.39
C ASP A 155 -10.55 -12.38 -2.45
N GLY A 156 -10.74 -12.68 -3.72
CA GLY A 156 -10.07 -12.00 -4.83
C GLY A 156 -8.61 -12.43 -5.04
N LEU A 157 -8.23 -13.61 -4.59
CA LEU A 157 -6.87 -14.13 -4.82
C LEU A 157 -6.52 -14.18 -6.32
N GLU A 158 -7.51 -14.46 -7.17
CA GLU A 158 -7.40 -14.45 -8.64
C GLU A 158 -7.06 -13.08 -9.22
N ASN A 159 -7.29 -12.00 -8.47
CA ASN A 159 -6.96 -10.63 -8.86
C ASN A 159 -5.47 -10.31 -8.69
N LEU A 160 -4.68 -11.23 -8.12
CA LEU A 160 -3.24 -11.12 -8.10
C LEU A 160 -2.69 -11.28 -9.52
N TYR A 161 -2.45 -10.16 -10.19
CA TYR A 161 -1.71 -10.17 -11.45
C TYR A 161 -0.22 -10.28 -11.14
N ILE A 162 0.36 -11.45 -11.44
CA ILE A 162 1.79 -11.71 -11.24
C ILE A 162 2.44 -11.77 -12.63
N PRO A 163 3.05 -10.66 -13.09
CA PRO A 163 3.61 -10.57 -14.44
C PRO A 163 4.89 -11.42 -14.60
N ASN A 164 5.55 -11.74 -13.49
CA ASN A 164 6.76 -12.54 -13.48
C ASN A 164 6.48 -14.02 -13.35
N THR A 165 7.42 -14.81 -13.86
CA THR A 165 7.42 -16.26 -13.67
C THR A 165 7.95 -16.69 -12.31
N THR A 166 8.43 -15.76 -11.49
CA THR A 166 9.05 -16.04 -10.19
C THR A 166 8.35 -15.30 -9.08
N ILE A 167 8.05 -16.00 -8.00
CA ILE A 167 7.55 -15.43 -6.74
C ILE A 167 8.44 -15.88 -5.58
N TYR A 168 8.49 -15.06 -4.53
CA TYR A 168 9.19 -15.33 -3.30
C TYR A 168 8.18 -15.64 -2.20
N VAL A 169 8.41 -16.72 -1.46
CA VAL A 169 7.49 -17.22 -0.43
C VAL A 169 8.25 -17.57 0.84
N PRO A 170 7.58 -17.60 2.02
CA PRO A 170 8.22 -18.04 3.25
C PRO A 170 8.83 -19.43 3.14
N ALA A 171 9.92 -19.68 3.88
CA ALA A 171 10.54 -20.99 3.93
C ALA A 171 9.56 -22.07 4.41
N GLY A 172 9.58 -23.23 3.76
CA GLY A 172 8.78 -24.41 4.11
C GLY A 172 7.39 -24.44 3.50
N VAL A 173 6.94 -23.42 2.74
CA VAL A 173 5.57 -23.36 2.17
C VAL A 173 5.50 -23.57 0.66
N SER A 174 6.62 -23.73 -0.03
CA SER A 174 6.66 -23.84 -1.51
C SER A 174 5.76 -24.94 -2.07
N LYS A 175 5.57 -26.05 -1.32
CA LYS A 175 4.69 -27.15 -1.71
C LYS A 175 3.22 -26.71 -1.81
N ILE A 176 2.76 -25.86 -0.87
CA ILE A 176 1.38 -25.34 -0.86
C ILE A 176 1.15 -24.48 -2.10
N TYR A 177 2.09 -23.60 -2.43
CA TYR A 177 2.04 -22.76 -3.61
C TYR A 177 2.04 -23.57 -4.92
N LYS A 178 2.91 -24.60 -5.03
CA LYS A 178 2.98 -25.47 -6.21
C LYS A 178 1.70 -26.26 -6.46
N GLN A 179 0.91 -26.52 -5.42
CA GLN A 179 -0.38 -27.22 -5.52
C GLN A 179 -1.53 -26.27 -5.89
N HIS A 180 -1.37 -24.97 -5.71
CA HIS A 180 -2.43 -24.01 -6.02
C HIS A 180 -2.42 -23.66 -7.52
N PRO A 181 -3.60 -23.69 -8.21
CA PRO A 181 -3.68 -23.48 -9.67
C PRO A 181 -3.05 -22.18 -10.15
N LEU A 182 -3.22 -21.09 -9.41
CA LEU A 182 -2.69 -19.76 -9.74
C LEU A 182 -1.15 -19.73 -9.79
N PHE A 183 -0.49 -20.47 -8.89
CA PHE A 183 0.96 -20.40 -8.71
C PHE A 183 1.71 -21.61 -9.29
N SER A 184 0.99 -22.66 -9.71
CA SER A 184 1.56 -23.98 -10.10
C SER A 184 2.57 -23.90 -11.24
N LYS A 185 2.48 -22.89 -12.10
CA LYS A 185 3.37 -22.67 -13.26
C LYS A 185 4.51 -21.71 -12.99
N LEU A 186 4.54 -21.10 -11.81
CA LEU A 186 5.56 -20.11 -11.44
C LEU A 186 6.79 -20.78 -10.85
N THR A 187 7.93 -20.12 -10.97
CA THR A 187 9.14 -20.44 -10.21
C THR A 187 8.94 -19.92 -8.79
N ILE A 188 9.01 -20.83 -7.81
CA ILE A 188 8.81 -20.50 -6.40
C ILE A 188 10.15 -20.56 -5.68
N ILE A 189 10.56 -19.44 -5.10
CA ILE A 189 11.78 -19.31 -4.32
C ILE A 189 11.39 -19.12 -2.86
N GLU A 190 11.87 -20.00 -1.99
CA GLU A 190 11.70 -19.84 -0.54
C GLU A 190 12.71 -18.84 0.02
N GLU A 191 12.23 -17.95 0.84
CA GLU A 191 13.05 -16.96 1.54
C GLU A 191 12.88 -17.04 3.06
N MET A 192 13.98 -16.72 3.76
CA MET A 192 13.94 -16.61 5.21
C MET A 192 13.25 -15.29 5.59
N LEU A 193 12.11 -15.38 6.26
CA LEU A 193 11.49 -14.22 6.88
C LEU A 193 12.34 -13.79 8.08
N TYR A 194 13.11 -12.74 7.93
CA TYR A 194 13.68 -12.05 9.08
C TYR A 194 12.56 -11.24 9.74
N ILE A 195 11.94 -11.81 10.76
CA ILE A 195 11.07 -11.06 11.67
C ILE A 195 11.97 -10.05 12.39
N LYS A 196 11.85 -8.78 12.01
CA LYS A 196 12.49 -7.66 12.73
C LYS A 196 11.57 -7.20 13.83
#